data_3cffad7ef5296f00ceb1b4b6b883dd84
#
_entry.id   3cffad7ef5296f00ceb1b4b6b883dd84
#
_cell.length_a   1.000
_cell.length_b   1.000
_cell.length_c   1.000
_cell.angle_alpha   90.00
_cell.angle_beta   90.00
_cell.angle_gamma   90.00
#
_symmetry.space_group_name_H-M   'P 1'
#
loop_
_entity.id
_entity.type
_entity.pdbx_description
1 polymer ?
#
loop_
_entity_poly.entity_id
_entity_poly.type
_entity_poly.pdbx_seq_one_letter_code
_entity_poly.pdbx_strand_id
1 'polypeptide(L)'
;MLLRCFRKLGCIALRRIRPGNGSSIHYAGTFPITNEDRPLTCDRDSHLRGTRSVYLADGSVFPWLPPKGLTFNIMANADRVGTILAERLG
;
A
#
# COMPACT_ATOMS: atom_id res chain seq x y z
N MET A 1 -4.49 15.08 -27.48
CA MET A 1 -3.68 13.92 -27.85
C MET A 1 -4.29 12.59 -27.44
N LEU A 2 -4.65 12.44 -26.18
CA LEU A 2 -5.31 11.21 -25.67
C LEU A 2 -6.65 10.93 -26.36
N LEU A 3 -7.47 11.96 -26.55
CA LEU A 3 -8.75 11.83 -27.26
C LEU A 3 -8.60 11.37 -28.71
N ARG A 4 -7.53 11.78 -29.38
CA ARG A 4 -7.24 11.34 -30.75
C ARG A 4 -6.90 9.83 -30.77
N CYS A 5 -6.13 9.36 -29.79
CA CYS A 5 -5.78 7.95 -29.67
C CYS A 5 -7.01 7.11 -29.46
N PHE A 6 -7.94 7.51 -28.60
CA PHE A 6 -9.18 6.78 -28.34
C PHE A 6 -10.08 6.77 -29.57
N ARG A 7 -10.17 7.86 -30.32
CA ARG A 7 -10.93 7.92 -31.57
C ARG A 7 -10.39 6.94 -32.61
N LYS A 8 -9.07 6.85 -32.74
CA LYS A 8 -8.43 5.89 -33.66
C LYS A 8 -8.73 4.44 -33.29
N LEU A 9 -8.96 4.17 -32.02
CA LEU A 9 -9.32 2.85 -31.50
C LEU A 9 -10.82 2.59 -31.54
N GLY A 10 -11.62 3.50 -32.11
CA GLY A 10 -13.07 3.36 -32.19
C GLY A 10 -13.81 3.74 -30.93
N CYS A 11 -13.17 4.43 -30.00
CA CYS A 11 -13.76 4.88 -28.74
C CYS A 11 -14.19 6.35 -28.83
N ILE A 12 -15.32 6.68 -28.21
CA ILE A 12 -15.81 8.06 -28.09
C ILE A 12 -15.73 8.47 -26.61
N ALA A 13 -15.02 9.57 -26.32
CA ALA A 13 -14.95 10.12 -24.97
C ALA A 13 -16.21 10.96 -24.69
N LEU A 14 -17.06 10.47 -23.77
CA LEU A 14 -18.30 11.16 -23.39
C LEU A 14 -18.07 12.18 -22.28
N ARG A 15 -17.14 11.91 -21.39
CA ARG A 15 -16.88 12.78 -20.23
C ARG A 15 -15.44 12.64 -19.77
N ARG A 16 -14.86 13.77 -19.41
CA ARG A 16 -13.54 13.85 -18.81
C ARG A 16 -13.67 14.22 -17.34
N ILE A 17 -13.12 13.38 -16.47
CA ILE A 17 -13.14 13.65 -15.03
C ILE A 17 -11.70 13.85 -14.57
N ARG A 18 -11.44 14.98 -13.92
CA ARG A 18 -10.18 15.25 -13.23
C ARG A 18 -10.50 15.41 -11.74
N PRO A 19 -10.34 14.36 -10.95
CA PRO A 19 -10.53 14.48 -9.52
C PRO A 19 -9.48 15.42 -8.92
N GLY A 20 -9.86 16.15 -7.88
CA GLY A 20 -8.94 17.05 -7.18
C GLY A 20 -7.86 16.32 -6.41
N ASN A 21 -6.88 17.06 -5.90
CA ASN A 21 -5.83 16.51 -5.05
C ASN A 21 -6.45 15.81 -3.83
N GLY A 22 -5.96 14.61 -3.51
CA GLY A 22 -6.45 13.84 -2.38
C GLY A 22 -7.71 13.02 -2.64
N SER A 23 -8.27 13.05 -3.87
CA SER A 23 -9.43 12.23 -4.21
C SER A 23 -9.10 10.74 -4.31
N SER A 24 -7.84 10.40 -4.52
CA SER A 24 -7.33 9.03 -4.40
C SER A 24 -6.77 8.84 -3.00
N ILE A 25 -7.58 8.32 -2.07
CA ILE A 25 -7.23 8.22 -0.65
C ILE A 25 -6.44 6.95 -0.33
N HIS A 26 -5.29 6.78 -0.98
CA HIS A 26 -4.37 5.69 -0.69
C HIS A 26 -3.05 6.24 -0.17
N TYR A 27 -2.63 5.75 0.98
CA TYR A 27 -1.41 6.20 1.65
C TYR A 27 -0.48 5.01 1.87
N ALA A 28 0.82 5.28 1.82
CA ALA A 28 1.83 4.26 2.07
C ALA A 28 3.09 4.91 2.64
N GLY A 29 3.90 4.13 3.36
CA GLY A 29 5.27 4.50 3.68
C GLY A 29 5.51 5.27 4.96
N THR A 30 4.52 5.45 5.84
CA THR A 30 4.73 6.12 7.12
C THR A 30 5.71 5.34 8.01
N PHE A 31 5.59 4.02 8.07
CA PHE A 31 6.47 3.14 8.83
C PHE A 31 6.95 2.00 7.93
N PRO A 32 7.83 2.29 6.95
CA PRO A 32 8.15 1.31 5.91
C PRO A 32 8.91 0.09 6.44
N ILE A 33 8.64 -1.06 5.83
CA ILE A 33 9.45 -2.26 6.04
C ILE A 33 10.80 -2.04 5.36
N THR A 34 11.88 -2.23 6.12
CA THR A 34 13.24 -2.06 5.61
C THR A 34 14.17 -3.02 6.33
N ASN A 35 15.28 -3.36 5.68
CA ASN A 35 16.36 -4.13 6.29
C ASN A 35 17.27 -3.25 7.18
N GLU A 36 17.15 -1.93 7.08
CA GLU A 36 17.93 -1.01 7.88
C GLU A 36 17.30 -0.81 9.26
N ASP A 37 18.10 -0.88 10.31
CA ASP A 37 17.66 -0.62 11.68
C ASP A 37 17.60 0.88 11.93
N ARG A 38 16.52 1.51 11.47
CA ARG A 38 16.26 2.94 11.65
C ARG A 38 15.01 3.16 12.50
N PRO A 39 14.92 4.26 13.24
CA PRO A 39 13.70 4.57 13.97
C PRO A 39 12.51 4.79 13.01
N LEU A 40 11.32 4.50 13.49
CA LEU A 40 10.07 4.64 12.75
C LEU A 40 10.02 3.78 11.48
N THR A 41 10.64 2.59 11.54
CA THR A 41 10.56 1.59 10.46
C THR A 41 10.12 0.25 11.03
N CYS A 42 9.67 -0.65 10.16
CA CYS A 42 9.28 -2.00 10.51
C CYS A 42 10.31 -3.01 10.00
N ASP A 43 10.42 -4.15 10.68
CA ASP A 43 11.19 -5.28 10.19
C ASP A 43 10.36 -6.11 9.19
N ARG A 44 10.91 -7.25 8.75
CA ARG A 44 10.27 -8.13 7.75
C ARG A 44 8.92 -8.67 8.20
N ASP A 45 8.69 -8.76 9.51
CA ASP A 45 7.45 -9.27 10.08
C ASP A 45 6.44 -8.17 10.38
N SER A 46 6.67 -6.96 9.87
CA SER A 46 5.86 -5.76 10.13
C SER A 46 5.85 -5.34 11.60
N HIS A 47 6.85 -5.77 12.36
CA HIS A 47 7.05 -5.37 13.74
C HIS A 47 7.72 -3.99 13.78
N LEU A 48 7.09 -3.04 14.47
CA LEU A 48 7.65 -1.69 14.60
C LEU A 48 8.89 -1.72 15.48
N ARG A 49 10.02 -1.30 14.93
CA ARG A 49 11.31 -1.26 15.63
C ARG A 49 11.24 -0.36 16.85
N GLY A 50 11.85 -0.77 17.92
CA GLY A 50 11.84 -0.05 19.18
C GLY A 50 10.63 -0.34 20.07
N THR A 51 9.73 -1.18 19.65
CA THR A 51 8.57 -1.62 20.44
C THR A 51 8.64 -3.10 20.73
N ARG A 52 7.93 -3.55 21.76
CA ARG A 52 7.84 -4.98 22.08
C ARG A 52 6.80 -5.72 21.25
N SER A 53 5.64 -5.13 21.09
CA SER A 53 4.45 -5.87 20.64
C SER A 53 3.63 -5.11 19.63
N VAL A 54 4.19 -4.10 18.99
CA VAL A 54 3.45 -3.32 17.98
C VAL A 54 3.76 -3.87 16.60
N TYR A 55 2.71 -4.34 15.93
CA TYR A 55 2.76 -4.83 14.56
C TYR A 55 1.80 -3.99 13.71
N LEU A 56 2.19 -3.71 12.48
CA LEU A 56 1.40 -2.90 11.58
C LEU A 56 0.95 -3.76 10.39
N ALA A 57 -0.32 -3.66 10.03
CA ALA A 57 -0.90 -4.49 8.99
C ALA A 57 -1.56 -3.69 7.86
N ASP A 58 -1.45 -2.38 7.91
CA ASP A 58 -2.03 -1.49 6.91
C ASP A 58 -1.00 -1.05 5.87
N GLY A 59 -1.37 -0.10 5.02
CA GLY A 59 -0.50 0.42 3.96
C GLY A 59 0.71 1.20 4.45
N SER A 60 0.77 1.57 5.73
CA SER A 60 1.89 2.34 6.28
C SER A 60 3.23 1.60 6.21
N VAL A 61 3.22 0.27 6.15
CA VAL A 61 4.43 -0.56 6.07
C VAL A 61 5.00 -0.70 4.67
N PHE A 62 4.26 -0.31 3.64
CA PHE A 62 4.76 -0.41 2.28
C PHE A 62 5.78 0.69 2.00
N PRO A 63 6.99 0.35 1.53
CA PRO A 63 8.01 1.34 1.21
C PRO A 63 7.67 2.16 -0.04
N TRP A 64 6.67 1.74 -0.80
CA TRP A 64 6.19 2.41 -2.00
C TRP A 64 4.71 2.17 -2.18
N LEU A 65 4.06 3.05 -2.92
CA LEU A 65 2.64 2.94 -3.23
C LEU A 65 2.46 2.22 -4.57
N PRO A 66 1.87 1.02 -4.59
CA PRO A 66 1.62 0.34 -5.86
C PRO A 66 0.61 1.11 -6.71
N PRO A 67 0.76 1.11 -8.05
CA PRO A 67 -0.13 1.88 -8.94
C PRO A 67 -1.56 1.33 -8.97
N LYS A 68 -1.71 0.05 -8.69
CA LYS A 68 -3.02 -0.63 -8.66
C LYS A 68 -3.01 -1.71 -7.60
N GLY A 69 -4.20 -2.09 -7.13
CA GLY A 69 -4.35 -3.24 -6.26
C GLY A 69 -3.87 -3.04 -4.84
N LEU A 70 -3.78 -1.79 -4.36
CA LEU A 70 -3.34 -1.51 -3.00
C LEU A 70 -4.18 -2.25 -1.96
N THR A 71 -5.49 -2.34 -2.15
CA THR A 71 -6.39 -3.06 -1.25
C THR A 71 -6.01 -4.53 -1.14
N PHE A 72 -5.73 -5.20 -2.26
CA PHE A 72 -5.31 -6.59 -2.26
C PHE A 72 -3.95 -6.77 -1.59
N ASN A 73 -3.02 -5.85 -1.82
CA ASN A 73 -1.71 -5.88 -1.17
C ASN A 73 -1.84 -5.71 0.35
N ILE A 74 -2.71 -4.83 0.81
CA ILE A 74 -3.00 -4.65 2.24
C ILE A 74 -3.59 -5.93 2.83
N MET A 75 -4.56 -6.55 2.16
CA MET A 75 -5.20 -7.79 2.61
C MET A 75 -4.19 -8.93 2.68
N ALA A 76 -3.35 -9.09 1.65
CA ALA A 76 -2.32 -10.13 1.63
C ALA A 76 -1.31 -9.93 2.74
N ASN A 77 -0.86 -8.71 2.97
CA ASN A 77 0.09 -8.41 4.05
C ASN A 77 -0.54 -8.62 5.42
N ALA A 78 -1.80 -8.23 5.61
CA ALA A 78 -2.51 -8.44 6.86
C ALA A 78 -2.65 -9.93 7.18
N ASP A 79 -2.95 -10.75 6.19
CA ASP A 79 -3.01 -12.20 6.35
C ASP A 79 -1.65 -12.77 6.75
N ARG A 80 -0.59 -12.33 6.10
CA ARG A 80 0.77 -12.72 6.43
C ARG A 80 1.15 -12.36 7.87
N VAL A 81 0.88 -11.14 8.29
CA VAL A 81 1.16 -10.66 9.64
C VAL A 81 0.34 -11.43 10.67
N GLY A 82 -0.93 -11.66 10.38
CA GLY A 82 -1.81 -12.44 11.26
C GLY A 82 -1.32 -13.87 11.44
N THR A 83 -0.84 -14.49 10.37
CA THR A 83 -0.27 -15.85 10.43
C THR A 83 0.99 -15.87 11.30
N ILE A 84 1.89 -14.91 11.13
CA ILE A 84 3.11 -14.78 11.94
C ILE A 84 2.76 -14.64 13.42
N LEU A 85 1.81 -13.77 13.73
CA LEU A 85 1.38 -13.53 15.12
C LEU A 85 0.74 -14.77 15.73
N ALA A 86 -0.10 -15.48 14.99
CA ALA A 86 -0.73 -16.71 15.45
C ALA A 86 0.32 -17.78 15.80
N GLU A 87 1.35 -17.91 14.99
CA GLU A 87 2.46 -18.85 15.26
C GLU A 87 3.25 -18.47 16.51
N ARG A 88 3.49 -17.15 16.73
CA ARG A 88 4.24 -16.67 17.88
C ARG A 88 3.47 -16.73 19.19
N LEU A 89 2.16 -16.54 19.12
CA LEU A 89 1.28 -16.54 20.30
C LEU A 89 0.70 -17.92 20.63
N GLY A 90 0.69 -18.77 19.66
CA GLY A 90 0.21 -20.14 19.79
C GLY A 90 1.31 -21.08 20.19
#